data_7716c735dc28cf788ef1b0a33679261a
#
_entry.id   7716c735dc28cf788ef1b0a33679261a
#
_cell.length_a   1.000
_cell.length_b   1.000
_cell.length_c   1.000
_cell.angle_alpha   90.00
_cell.angle_beta   90.00
_cell.angle_gamma   90.00
#
_symmetry.space_group_name_H-M   'P 1'
#
loop_
_entity.id
_entity.type
_entity.pdbx_description
1 polymer ?
#
loop_
_entity_poly.entity_id
_entity_poly.type
_entity_poly.pdbx_seq_one_letter_code
_entity_poly.pdbx_strand_id
1 'polypeptide(L)'
;YAKYGLKPRVVGVFDSKGSAVDTSGLELEKLIEVKKKFGSVKNYAKTKNSMSGIDMIKNVDADVVIETTASNYKDAEPGMTHITTAMKRRMHVISVNKGPLALAFPSLMELATYNQVIFKFSGTVGGGTPILDYAKNSLRGERITSFSGILNGTTNYILTNMANGLSFDTALKDAKDKGYVEADESLDLDGLDAAAKLVILANWVMDMKVTMPDINCKGIRNVTTDDIKKAKKNNCAVKLIASCNKELIVEPKEVSVDDPLCVNGTLNAIAFTSEHSGTQTIIGKGAGGMETASSILRDLLDIRQEIAKI
;
A
#
# COMPACT_ATOMS: atom_id res chain seq x y z
N TYR A 1 -16.66 12.70 -9.40
CA TYR A 1 -15.67 13.67 -8.92
C TYR A 1 -15.96 15.09 -9.37
N ALA A 2 -16.75 15.30 -10.43
CA ALA A 2 -17.13 16.63 -10.92
C ALA A 2 -17.76 17.52 -9.84
N LYS A 3 -18.55 16.95 -8.90
CA LYS A 3 -19.12 17.67 -7.74
C LYS A 3 -18.07 18.25 -6.79
N TYR A 4 -16.84 17.73 -6.81
CA TYR A 4 -15.72 18.26 -6.03
C TYR A 4 -14.82 19.22 -6.84
N GLY A 5 -15.25 19.62 -8.04
CA GLY A 5 -14.47 20.47 -8.94
C GLY A 5 -13.25 19.78 -9.57
N LEU A 6 -13.19 18.43 -9.53
CA LEU A 6 -12.10 17.65 -10.07
C LEU A 6 -12.48 17.07 -11.43
N LYS A 7 -11.75 17.47 -12.48
CA LYS A 7 -11.82 16.91 -13.85
C LYS A 7 -10.41 16.55 -14.30
N PRO A 8 -9.85 15.41 -13.82
CA PRO A 8 -8.49 15.04 -14.15
C PRO A 8 -8.37 14.71 -15.64
N ARG A 9 -7.29 15.18 -16.25
CA ARG A 9 -6.92 14.88 -17.63
C ARG A 9 -5.68 13.99 -17.59
N VAL A 10 -5.78 12.76 -18.06
CA VAL A 10 -4.64 11.86 -18.16
C VAL A 10 -3.91 12.14 -19.46
N VAL A 11 -2.72 12.70 -19.39
CA VAL A 11 -1.91 13.09 -20.55
C VAL A 11 -0.85 12.07 -20.95
N GLY A 12 -0.54 11.13 -20.05
CA GLY A 12 0.43 10.08 -20.32
C GLY A 12 0.24 8.86 -19.43
N VAL A 13 0.43 7.68 -20.00
CA VAL A 13 0.46 6.40 -19.28
C VAL A 13 1.57 5.55 -19.86
N PHE A 14 2.35 4.88 -19.01
CA PHE A 14 3.38 3.94 -19.44
C PHE A 14 3.32 2.65 -18.66
N ASP A 15 3.83 1.60 -19.27
CA ASP A 15 4.10 0.32 -18.63
C ASP A 15 5.47 -0.22 -19.08
N SER A 16 5.87 -1.39 -18.63
CA SER A 16 7.16 -2.01 -18.95
C SER A 16 7.41 -2.23 -20.46
N LYS A 17 6.37 -2.15 -21.30
CA LYS A 17 6.45 -2.42 -22.73
C LYS A 17 6.36 -1.16 -23.60
N GLY A 18 5.94 -0.02 -23.02
CA GLY A 18 5.86 1.24 -23.72
C GLY A 18 4.90 2.26 -23.13
N SER A 19 4.62 3.31 -23.88
CA SER A 19 3.85 4.46 -23.41
C SER A 19 2.77 4.90 -24.40
N ALA A 20 1.77 5.60 -23.88
CA ALA A 20 0.77 6.36 -24.61
C ALA A 20 0.80 7.80 -24.09
N VAL A 21 0.90 8.78 -24.98
CA VAL A 21 0.95 10.22 -24.63
C VAL A 21 0.02 10.99 -25.54
N ASP A 22 -0.81 11.84 -24.95
CA ASP A 22 -1.63 12.82 -25.62
C ASP A 22 -1.82 14.03 -24.71
N THR A 23 -1.23 15.16 -25.04
CA THR A 23 -1.30 16.39 -24.23
C THR A 23 -2.71 16.99 -24.17
N SER A 24 -3.57 16.65 -25.12
CA SER A 24 -4.99 17.03 -25.11
C SER A 24 -5.84 16.13 -24.19
N GLY A 25 -5.31 14.97 -23.80
CA GLY A 25 -5.93 13.99 -22.91
C GLY A 25 -6.21 12.65 -23.59
N LEU A 26 -5.84 11.57 -22.93
CA LEU A 26 -6.07 10.20 -23.38
C LEU A 26 -7.54 9.81 -23.21
N GLU A 27 -8.11 9.11 -24.17
CA GLU A 27 -9.43 8.47 -24.08
C GLU A 27 -9.33 7.22 -23.20
N LEU A 28 -9.77 7.32 -21.94
CA LEU A 28 -9.54 6.26 -20.92
C LEU A 28 -10.19 4.93 -21.29
N GLU A 29 -11.39 4.93 -21.85
CA GLU A 29 -12.08 3.70 -22.27
C GLU A 29 -11.27 2.95 -23.32
N LYS A 30 -10.82 3.65 -24.36
CA LYS A 30 -9.96 3.10 -25.40
C LYS A 30 -8.61 2.61 -24.84
N LEU A 31 -8.02 3.36 -23.89
CA LEU A 31 -6.77 2.97 -23.24
C LEU A 31 -6.93 1.63 -22.48
N ILE A 32 -8.04 1.48 -21.75
CA ILE A 32 -8.38 0.25 -21.02
C ILE A 32 -8.59 -0.92 -21.99
N GLU A 33 -9.32 -0.71 -23.09
CA GLU A 33 -9.52 -1.74 -24.12
C GLU A 33 -8.19 -2.21 -24.73
N VAL A 34 -7.32 -1.27 -25.08
CA VAL A 34 -5.99 -1.55 -25.63
C VAL A 34 -5.16 -2.34 -24.62
N LYS A 35 -5.15 -1.92 -23.35
CA LYS A 35 -4.43 -2.62 -22.28
C LYS A 35 -4.95 -4.03 -22.08
N LYS A 36 -6.26 -4.23 -22.06
CA LYS A 36 -6.89 -5.55 -21.94
C LYS A 36 -6.55 -6.45 -23.12
N LYS A 37 -6.63 -5.93 -24.35
CA LYS A 37 -6.41 -6.68 -25.58
C LYS A 37 -4.95 -7.08 -25.82
N PHE A 38 -4.02 -6.18 -25.53
CA PHE A 38 -2.59 -6.34 -25.89
C PHE A 38 -1.66 -6.49 -24.68
N GLY A 39 -2.17 -6.40 -23.46
CA GLY A 39 -1.37 -6.45 -22.22
C GLY A 39 -0.43 -5.24 -22.03
N SER A 40 -0.55 -4.21 -22.89
CA SER A 40 0.29 -3.00 -22.84
C SER A 40 -0.44 -1.81 -23.43
N VAL A 41 -0.08 -0.60 -22.94
CA VAL A 41 -0.59 0.67 -23.48
C VAL A 41 0.13 1.11 -24.77
N LYS A 42 1.22 0.48 -25.14
CA LYS A 42 2.04 0.80 -26.33
C LYS A 42 1.24 0.93 -27.63
N ASN A 43 0.18 0.15 -27.76
CA ASN A 43 -0.64 0.10 -28.98
C ASN A 43 -1.81 1.10 -28.98
N TYR A 44 -1.88 2.01 -28.00
CA TYR A 44 -2.95 3.01 -27.92
C TYR A 44 -2.92 3.99 -29.10
N ALA A 45 -1.74 4.46 -29.48
CA ALA A 45 -1.56 5.35 -30.62
C ALA A 45 -0.54 4.77 -31.60
N LYS A 46 -0.71 5.07 -32.89
CA LYS A 46 0.26 4.70 -33.95
C LYS A 46 1.57 5.53 -33.85
N THR A 47 1.96 5.98 -32.69
CA THR A 47 3.19 6.76 -32.48
C THR A 47 4.40 5.83 -32.60
N LYS A 48 5.28 6.15 -33.53
CA LYS A 48 6.50 5.39 -33.83
C LYS A 48 7.54 5.38 -32.69
N ASN A 49 7.44 6.28 -31.71
CA ASN A 49 8.39 6.42 -30.61
C ASN A 49 7.68 6.20 -29.27
N SER A 50 7.83 5.01 -28.71
CA SER A 50 7.45 4.73 -27.33
C SER A 50 8.54 5.30 -26.41
N MET A 51 8.18 6.25 -25.54
CA MET A 51 9.08 6.77 -24.51
C MET A 51 9.19 5.76 -23.36
N SER A 52 10.36 5.72 -22.72
CA SER A 52 10.45 5.06 -21.40
C SER A 52 9.64 5.84 -20.36
N GLY A 53 9.29 5.19 -19.25
CA GLY A 53 8.57 5.87 -18.17
C GLY A 53 9.32 7.11 -17.66
N ILE A 54 10.63 6.99 -17.49
CA ILE A 54 11.46 8.10 -17.02
C ILE A 54 11.57 9.24 -18.04
N ASP A 55 11.65 8.91 -19.35
CA ASP A 55 11.65 9.94 -20.39
C ASP A 55 10.31 10.64 -20.47
N MET A 56 9.21 9.92 -20.24
CA MET A 56 7.89 10.51 -20.17
C MET A 56 7.77 11.48 -19.00
N ILE A 57 8.19 11.08 -17.80
CA ILE A 57 8.22 11.97 -16.63
C ILE A 57 9.09 13.21 -16.87
N LYS A 58 10.20 13.07 -17.60
CA LYS A 58 11.08 14.20 -17.92
C LYS A 58 10.52 15.17 -18.96
N ASN A 59 9.70 14.71 -19.90
CA ASN A 59 9.36 15.49 -21.10
C ASN A 59 7.87 15.83 -21.23
N VAL A 60 6.96 15.13 -20.54
CA VAL A 60 5.53 15.42 -20.57
C VAL A 60 5.20 16.42 -19.46
N ASP A 61 4.46 17.45 -19.81
CA ASP A 61 3.96 18.41 -18.84
C ASP A 61 2.72 17.86 -18.12
N ALA A 62 2.80 17.74 -16.80
CA ALA A 62 1.74 17.23 -15.94
C ALA A 62 1.88 17.79 -14.52
N ASP A 63 0.77 17.99 -13.85
CA ASP A 63 0.74 18.47 -12.46
C ASP A 63 1.05 17.35 -11.46
N VAL A 64 0.63 16.12 -11.78
CA VAL A 64 0.68 14.98 -10.86
C VAL A 64 1.20 13.74 -11.58
N VAL A 65 2.12 13.03 -10.96
CA VAL A 65 2.55 11.68 -11.34
C VAL A 65 1.95 10.68 -10.37
N ILE A 66 1.33 9.63 -10.92
CA ILE A 66 0.77 8.51 -10.13
C ILE A 66 1.66 7.29 -10.36
N GLU A 67 2.38 6.87 -9.32
CA GLU A 67 3.29 5.72 -9.35
C GLU A 67 2.57 4.46 -8.86
N THR A 68 2.36 3.51 -9.77
CA THR A 68 1.61 2.27 -9.53
C THR A 68 2.37 1.02 -9.96
N THR A 69 3.69 1.11 -10.13
CA THR A 69 4.49 -0.08 -10.45
C THR A 69 4.57 -1.05 -9.28
N ALA A 70 4.96 -2.29 -9.56
CA ALA A 70 5.09 -3.32 -8.52
C ALA A 70 6.10 -2.90 -7.45
N SER A 71 5.80 -3.22 -6.20
CA SER A 71 6.71 -2.93 -5.08
C SER A 71 7.95 -3.83 -5.15
N ASN A 72 9.12 -3.21 -5.04
CA ASN A 72 10.41 -3.87 -4.98
C ASN A 72 11.10 -3.41 -3.69
N TYR A 73 11.34 -4.33 -2.78
CA TYR A 73 11.93 -4.03 -1.46
C TYR A 73 13.46 -4.19 -1.44
N LYS A 74 14.09 -4.51 -2.60
CA LYS A 74 15.54 -4.63 -2.70
C LYS A 74 16.20 -3.27 -2.99
N ASP A 75 15.70 -2.56 -3.99
CA ASP A 75 16.27 -1.28 -4.45
C ASP A 75 15.20 -0.22 -4.75
N ALA A 76 13.91 -0.56 -4.59
CA ALA A 76 12.74 0.27 -4.86
C ALA A 76 12.56 0.70 -6.32
N GLU A 77 13.35 0.14 -7.24
CA GLU A 77 13.25 0.51 -8.66
C GLU A 77 12.13 -0.26 -9.41
N PRO A 78 11.53 0.35 -10.41
CA PRO A 78 11.77 1.70 -10.98
C PRO A 78 11.06 2.83 -10.21
N GLY A 79 10.27 2.54 -9.20
CA GLY A 79 9.43 3.49 -8.47
C GLY A 79 10.23 4.63 -7.83
N MET A 80 11.40 4.34 -7.28
CA MET A 80 12.28 5.34 -6.66
C MET A 80 12.71 6.40 -7.67
N THR A 81 13.18 5.97 -8.82
CA THR A 81 13.58 6.88 -9.91
C THR A 81 12.40 7.68 -10.45
N HIS A 82 11.22 7.08 -10.60
CA HIS A 82 10.02 7.79 -11.05
C HIS A 82 9.62 8.89 -10.06
N ILE A 83 9.48 8.56 -8.78
CA ILE A 83 9.06 9.48 -7.72
C ILE A 83 10.05 10.64 -7.59
N THR A 84 11.34 10.34 -7.47
CA THR A 84 12.36 11.37 -7.27
C THR A 84 12.51 12.29 -8.48
N THR A 85 12.35 11.76 -9.71
CA THR A 85 12.37 12.58 -10.93
C THR A 85 11.16 13.48 -11.01
N ALA A 86 9.96 12.98 -10.69
CA ALA A 86 8.75 13.79 -10.66
C ALA A 86 8.86 14.94 -9.65
N MET A 87 9.31 14.65 -8.42
CA MET A 87 9.50 15.67 -7.39
C MET A 87 10.52 16.75 -7.80
N LYS A 88 11.65 16.36 -8.39
CA LYS A 88 12.67 17.30 -8.91
C LYS A 88 12.15 18.17 -10.04
N ARG A 89 11.14 17.70 -10.78
CA ARG A 89 10.42 18.48 -11.79
C ARG A 89 9.24 19.28 -11.23
N ARG A 90 9.10 19.33 -9.91
CA ARG A 90 8.01 20.01 -9.20
C ARG A 90 6.62 19.49 -9.55
N MET A 91 6.52 18.22 -9.93
CA MET A 91 5.25 17.52 -10.05
C MET A 91 4.85 16.95 -8.68
N HIS A 92 3.59 17.06 -8.32
CA HIS A 92 3.04 16.35 -7.17
C HIS A 92 3.06 14.84 -7.45
N VAL A 93 3.14 14.04 -6.40
CA VAL A 93 3.24 12.59 -6.54
C VAL A 93 2.19 11.89 -5.70
N ILE A 94 1.54 10.89 -6.30
CA ILE A 94 0.74 9.89 -5.60
C ILE A 94 1.42 8.55 -5.81
N SER A 95 1.69 7.79 -4.76
CA SER A 95 2.28 6.46 -4.88
C SER A 95 1.45 5.40 -4.18
N VAL A 96 1.27 4.26 -4.82
CA VAL A 96 0.78 3.04 -4.20
C VAL A 96 1.86 1.95 -4.14
N ASN A 97 3.04 2.26 -4.64
CA ASN A 97 4.23 1.43 -4.57
C ASN A 97 4.89 1.61 -3.19
N LYS A 98 4.93 0.53 -2.41
CA LYS A 98 5.47 0.52 -1.05
C LYS A 98 7.01 0.54 -1.00
N GLY A 99 7.68 0.03 -2.05
CA GLY A 99 9.13 -0.11 -2.07
C GLY A 99 9.89 1.17 -1.74
N PRO A 100 9.69 2.28 -2.47
CA PRO A 100 10.35 3.55 -2.19
C PRO A 100 10.12 4.07 -0.76
N LEU A 101 8.88 3.94 -0.27
CA LEU A 101 8.52 4.38 1.07
C LEU A 101 9.14 3.49 2.17
N ALA A 102 9.18 2.17 1.95
CA ALA A 102 9.77 1.24 2.90
C ALA A 102 11.30 1.41 3.05
N LEU A 103 11.98 1.82 1.97
CA LEU A 103 13.43 1.96 1.95
C LEU A 103 13.91 3.37 2.25
N ALA A 104 13.13 4.42 1.98
CA ALA A 104 13.62 5.80 2.05
C ALA A 104 12.53 6.83 2.44
N PHE A 105 11.59 6.47 3.31
CA PHE A 105 10.48 7.35 3.70
C PHE A 105 10.94 8.76 4.12
N PRO A 106 11.87 8.91 5.09
CA PRO A 106 12.29 10.23 5.54
C PRO A 106 12.89 11.09 4.42
N SER A 107 13.75 10.49 3.59
CA SER A 107 14.40 11.19 2.48
C SER A 107 13.43 11.63 1.39
N LEU A 108 12.40 10.82 1.11
CA LEU A 108 11.35 11.17 0.15
C LEU A 108 10.49 12.33 0.66
N MET A 109 10.15 12.35 1.94
CA MET A 109 9.41 13.45 2.56
C MET A 109 10.21 14.76 2.55
N GLU A 110 11.52 14.68 2.85
CA GLU A 110 12.43 15.81 2.75
C GLU A 110 12.56 16.33 1.32
N LEU A 111 12.70 15.44 0.33
CA LEU A 111 12.76 15.79 -1.08
C LEU A 111 11.46 16.47 -1.56
N ALA A 112 10.30 15.97 -1.14
CA ALA A 112 9.01 16.57 -1.45
C ALA A 112 8.90 17.98 -0.88
N THR A 113 9.30 18.17 0.40
CA THR A 113 9.32 19.47 1.08
C THR A 113 10.26 20.44 0.38
N TYR A 114 11.49 20.01 0.07
CA TYR A 114 12.50 20.83 -0.61
C TYR A 114 12.02 21.34 -1.99
N ASN A 115 11.34 20.48 -2.76
CA ASN A 115 10.81 20.84 -4.07
C ASN A 115 9.42 21.50 -4.02
N GLN A 116 8.84 21.69 -2.82
CA GLN A 116 7.51 22.27 -2.60
C GLN A 116 6.40 21.50 -3.34
N VAL A 117 6.48 20.17 -3.31
CA VAL A 117 5.49 19.28 -3.90
C VAL A 117 4.77 18.47 -2.85
N ILE A 118 3.52 18.14 -3.12
CA ILE A 118 2.70 17.29 -2.28
C ILE A 118 2.98 15.84 -2.65
N PHE A 119 3.27 15.01 -1.64
CA PHE A 119 3.46 13.57 -1.79
C PHE A 119 2.39 12.83 -0.98
N LYS A 120 1.55 12.07 -1.68
CA LYS A 120 0.46 11.26 -1.10
C LYS A 120 0.69 9.78 -1.39
N PHE A 121 0.26 8.93 -0.47
CA PHE A 121 0.51 7.48 -0.56
C PHE A 121 -0.52 6.65 0.21
N SER A 122 -1.75 7.12 0.35
CA SER A 122 -2.81 6.46 1.14
C SER A 122 -3.05 5.02 0.71
N GLY A 123 -2.93 4.71 -0.59
CA GLY A 123 -3.13 3.37 -1.12
C GLY A 123 -2.05 2.35 -0.77
N THR A 124 -0.94 2.76 -0.15
CA THR A 124 0.13 1.83 0.26
C THR A 124 -0.21 1.01 1.47
N VAL A 125 -1.06 1.51 2.36
CA VAL A 125 -1.49 0.82 3.59
C VAL A 125 -3.01 0.77 3.66
N GLY A 126 -3.58 -0.42 3.69
CA GLY A 126 -5.01 -0.64 3.81
C GLY A 126 -5.81 -0.58 2.50
N GLY A 127 -5.15 -0.46 1.33
CA GLY A 127 -5.83 -0.39 0.04
C GLY A 127 -6.85 0.75 0.01
N GLY A 128 -8.15 0.43 -0.01
CA GLY A 128 -9.24 1.42 0.04
C GLY A 128 -9.56 1.93 1.44
N THR A 129 -9.16 1.22 2.49
CA THR A 129 -9.40 1.59 3.88
C THR A 129 -8.51 2.78 4.27
N PRO A 130 -9.05 3.92 4.74
CA PRO A 130 -8.30 5.17 4.93
C PRO A 130 -7.45 5.17 6.21
N ILE A 131 -6.57 4.19 6.39
CA ILE A 131 -5.81 3.98 7.63
C ILE A 131 -4.88 5.17 7.92
N LEU A 132 -4.10 5.61 6.93
CA LEU A 132 -3.15 6.71 7.09
C LEU A 132 -3.86 8.04 7.35
N ASP A 133 -4.96 8.28 6.61
CA ASP A 133 -5.77 9.49 6.78
C ASP A 133 -6.48 9.51 8.13
N TYR A 134 -6.98 8.37 8.59
CA TYR A 134 -7.62 8.27 9.90
C TYR A 134 -6.64 8.64 11.01
N ALA A 135 -5.46 8.04 11.01
CA ALA A 135 -4.47 8.31 12.04
C ALA A 135 -4.02 9.78 12.04
N LYS A 136 -3.83 10.40 10.87
CA LYS A 136 -3.32 11.76 10.77
C LYS A 136 -4.40 12.84 10.91
N ASN A 137 -5.62 12.60 10.39
CA ASN A 137 -6.68 13.60 10.32
C ASN A 137 -7.74 13.41 11.39
N SER A 138 -8.20 12.17 11.64
CA SER A 138 -9.28 11.92 12.63
C SER A 138 -8.73 11.85 14.05
N LEU A 139 -7.51 11.37 14.24
CA LEU A 139 -6.80 11.37 15.54
C LEU A 139 -5.91 12.59 15.73
N ARG A 140 -6.10 13.63 14.94
CA ARG A 140 -5.32 14.88 15.06
C ARG A 140 -5.49 15.50 16.44
N GLY A 141 -4.37 15.79 17.09
CA GLY A 141 -4.33 16.31 18.46
C GLY A 141 -4.13 15.22 19.52
N GLU A 142 -4.30 13.95 19.16
CA GLU A 142 -3.95 12.81 20.01
C GLU A 142 -2.49 12.41 19.87
N ARG A 143 -1.90 12.00 20.96
CA ARG A 143 -0.61 11.32 20.94
C ARG A 143 -0.83 9.84 20.81
N ILE A 144 -0.58 9.29 19.63
CA ILE A 144 -0.61 7.84 19.41
C ILE A 144 0.63 7.23 20.09
N THR A 145 0.41 6.33 21.02
CA THR A 145 1.46 5.69 21.83
C THR A 145 1.89 4.34 21.28
N SER A 146 0.99 3.64 20.60
CA SER A 146 1.27 2.38 19.93
C SER A 146 0.20 2.09 18.87
N PHE A 147 0.53 1.16 17.96
CA PHE A 147 -0.46 0.54 17.09
C PHE A 147 -0.08 -0.91 16.82
N SER A 148 -1.08 -1.70 16.48
CA SER A 148 -0.90 -3.07 16.02
C SER A 148 -1.99 -3.45 15.01
N GLY A 149 -1.68 -4.40 14.11
CA GLY A 149 -2.67 -4.76 13.11
C GLY A 149 -2.32 -5.99 12.27
N ILE A 150 -3.35 -6.52 11.63
CA ILE A 150 -3.26 -7.49 10.55
C ILE A 150 -3.19 -6.68 9.24
N LEU A 151 -1.99 -6.58 8.67
CA LEU A 151 -1.71 -5.72 7.53
C LEU A 151 -1.56 -6.46 6.20
N ASN A 152 -1.65 -7.81 6.22
CA ASN A 152 -1.54 -8.62 5.02
C ASN A 152 -2.72 -9.61 4.93
N GLY A 153 -3.53 -9.45 3.88
CA GLY A 153 -4.75 -10.25 3.67
C GLY A 153 -4.47 -11.70 3.29
N THR A 154 -3.38 -11.96 2.56
CA THR A 154 -2.99 -13.31 2.13
C THR A 154 -2.65 -14.20 3.33
N THR A 155 -1.78 -13.71 4.21
CA THR A 155 -1.42 -14.45 5.43
C THR A 155 -2.60 -14.61 6.38
N ASN A 156 -3.47 -13.59 6.51
CA ASN A 156 -4.68 -13.71 7.31
C ASN A 156 -5.62 -14.78 6.74
N TYR A 157 -5.77 -14.84 5.41
CA TYR A 157 -6.57 -15.87 4.75
C TYR A 157 -6.02 -17.28 5.01
N ILE A 158 -4.72 -17.49 4.86
CA ILE A 158 -4.07 -18.78 5.10
C ILE A 158 -4.27 -19.21 6.55
N LEU A 159 -3.96 -18.35 7.52
CA LEU A 159 -4.11 -18.64 8.95
C LEU A 159 -5.57 -18.88 9.35
N THR A 160 -6.53 -18.17 8.75
CA THR A 160 -7.97 -18.41 8.94
C THR A 160 -8.38 -19.80 8.47
N ASN A 161 -7.90 -20.26 7.32
CA ASN A 161 -8.19 -21.59 6.80
C ASN A 161 -7.51 -22.70 7.61
N MET A 162 -6.31 -22.46 8.11
CA MET A 162 -5.65 -23.39 9.06
C MET A 162 -6.46 -23.52 10.36
N ALA A 163 -7.03 -22.43 10.89
CA ALA A 163 -7.91 -22.45 12.04
C ALA A 163 -9.21 -23.23 11.77
N ASN A 164 -9.64 -23.30 10.50
CA ASN A 164 -10.78 -24.11 10.03
C ASN A 164 -10.41 -25.58 9.72
N GLY A 165 -9.16 -25.98 9.97
CA GLY A 165 -8.71 -27.37 9.90
C GLY A 165 -7.91 -27.75 8.65
N LEU A 166 -7.62 -26.79 7.74
CA LEU A 166 -6.74 -27.08 6.60
C LEU A 166 -5.27 -27.14 7.05
N SER A 167 -4.46 -27.94 6.33
CA SER A 167 -3.00 -27.83 6.44
C SER A 167 -2.50 -26.53 5.81
N PHE A 168 -1.30 -26.09 6.20
CA PHE A 168 -0.65 -24.92 5.61
C PHE A 168 -0.59 -25.00 4.07
N ASP A 169 -0.13 -26.13 3.53
CA ASP A 169 0.02 -26.33 2.09
C ASP A 169 -1.34 -26.27 1.36
N THR A 170 -2.38 -26.85 1.96
CA THR A 170 -3.73 -26.83 1.37
C THR A 170 -4.30 -25.40 1.39
N ALA A 171 -4.12 -24.68 2.50
CA ALA A 171 -4.57 -23.29 2.63
C ALA A 171 -3.81 -22.34 1.68
N LEU A 172 -2.50 -22.54 1.51
CA LEU A 172 -1.68 -21.80 0.55
C LEU A 172 -2.11 -22.07 -0.89
N LYS A 173 -2.34 -23.34 -1.25
CA LYS A 173 -2.83 -23.71 -2.58
C LYS A 173 -4.18 -23.05 -2.88
N ASP A 174 -5.13 -23.13 -1.96
CA ASP A 174 -6.44 -22.48 -2.10
C ASP A 174 -6.31 -20.94 -2.25
N ALA A 175 -5.40 -20.31 -1.52
CA ALA A 175 -5.11 -18.89 -1.67
C ALA A 175 -4.53 -18.54 -3.05
N LYS A 176 -3.66 -19.40 -3.61
CA LYS A 176 -3.13 -19.26 -4.98
C LYS A 176 -4.22 -19.41 -6.03
N ASP A 177 -5.05 -20.43 -5.91
CA ASP A 177 -6.16 -20.73 -6.85
C ASP A 177 -7.18 -19.57 -6.89
N LYS A 178 -7.33 -18.84 -5.79
CA LYS A 178 -8.19 -17.64 -5.68
C LYS A 178 -7.51 -16.33 -6.07
N GLY A 179 -6.21 -16.38 -6.43
CA GLY A 179 -5.45 -15.20 -6.83
C GLY A 179 -5.13 -14.22 -5.70
N TYR A 180 -5.09 -14.69 -4.45
CA TYR A 180 -4.72 -13.87 -3.29
C TYR A 180 -3.21 -13.79 -3.07
N VAL A 181 -2.44 -14.73 -3.64
CA VAL A 181 -0.99 -14.79 -3.53
C VAL A 181 -0.37 -14.14 -4.75
N GLU A 182 0.58 -13.23 -4.55
CA GLU A 182 1.35 -12.63 -5.64
C GLU A 182 2.31 -13.65 -6.28
N ALA A 183 2.90 -13.28 -7.42
CA ALA A 183 3.84 -14.15 -8.15
C ALA A 183 5.05 -14.56 -7.28
N ASP A 184 5.53 -13.66 -6.42
CA ASP A 184 6.52 -13.95 -5.40
C ASP A 184 5.82 -14.08 -4.03
N GLU A 185 5.49 -15.31 -3.66
CA GLU A 185 4.82 -15.61 -2.38
C GLU A 185 5.65 -15.26 -1.15
N SER A 186 6.98 -15.08 -1.30
CA SER A 186 7.85 -14.74 -0.18
C SER A 186 7.52 -13.38 0.42
N LEU A 187 7.04 -12.44 -0.40
CA LEU A 187 6.63 -11.12 0.06
C LEU A 187 5.52 -11.19 1.10
N ASP A 188 4.59 -12.12 0.92
CA ASP A 188 3.49 -12.36 1.86
C ASP A 188 3.95 -13.26 3.01
N LEU A 189 4.43 -14.48 2.68
CA LEU A 189 4.67 -15.55 3.66
C LEU A 189 5.81 -15.25 4.63
N ASP A 190 6.84 -14.51 4.20
CA ASP A 190 7.94 -14.08 5.05
C ASP A 190 7.66 -12.77 5.79
N GLY A 191 6.47 -12.16 5.56
CA GLY A 191 6.00 -10.98 6.27
C GLY A 191 6.52 -9.66 5.73
N LEU A 192 7.21 -9.63 4.57
CA LEU A 192 7.85 -8.44 4.03
C LEU A 192 6.84 -7.35 3.62
N ASP A 193 5.67 -7.72 3.08
CA ASP A 193 4.61 -6.76 2.78
C ASP A 193 4.06 -6.11 4.06
N ALA A 194 3.86 -6.90 5.13
CA ALA A 194 3.44 -6.38 6.42
C ALA A 194 4.51 -5.48 7.06
N ALA A 195 5.80 -5.85 6.93
CA ALA A 195 6.93 -5.04 7.41
C ALA A 195 7.03 -3.69 6.67
N ALA A 196 6.87 -3.69 5.35
CA ALA A 196 6.86 -2.45 4.57
C ALA A 196 5.72 -1.51 5.00
N LYS A 197 4.54 -2.05 5.24
CA LYS A 197 3.41 -1.27 5.76
C LYS A 197 3.66 -0.76 7.18
N LEU A 198 4.32 -1.55 8.03
CA LEU A 198 4.73 -1.14 9.37
C LEU A 198 5.72 0.03 9.34
N VAL A 199 6.71 0.00 8.44
CA VAL A 199 7.64 1.12 8.20
C VAL A 199 6.89 2.39 7.83
N ILE A 200 5.96 2.30 6.87
CA ILE A 200 5.19 3.47 6.41
C ILE A 200 4.36 4.05 7.56
N LEU A 201 3.67 3.19 8.32
CA LEU A 201 2.88 3.60 9.48
C LEU A 201 3.72 4.23 10.58
N ALA A 202 4.86 3.62 10.94
CA ALA A 202 5.74 4.12 11.99
C ALA A 202 6.30 5.51 11.64
N ASN A 203 6.71 5.71 10.40
CA ASN A 203 7.19 7.01 9.93
C ASN A 203 6.06 8.05 9.85
N TRP A 204 4.90 7.67 9.28
CA TRP A 204 3.81 8.62 9.02
C TRP A 204 3.03 8.99 10.27
N VAL A 205 2.76 8.01 11.16
CA VAL A 205 1.86 8.19 12.30
C VAL A 205 2.63 8.61 13.56
N MET A 206 3.83 8.05 13.77
CA MET A 206 4.63 8.27 14.97
C MET A 206 5.89 9.12 14.72
N ASP A 207 6.01 9.69 13.52
CA ASP A 207 7.14 10.52 13.08
C ASP A 207 8.52 9.88 13.35
N MET A 208 8.60 8.54 13.23
CA MET A 208 9.85 7.79 13.36
C MET A 208 10.70 7.96 12.10
N LYS A 209 11.99 7.66 12.20
CA LYS A 209 12.93 7.68 11.06
C LYS A 209 13.47 6.27 10.85
N VAL A 210 12.61 5.36 10.43
CA VAL A 210 12.91 3.92 10.30
C VAL A 210 12.75 3.43 8.87
N THR A 211 13.42 2.32 8.57
CA THR A 211 13.42 1.64 7.26
C THR A 211 13.27 0.13 7.46
N MET A 212 13.20 -0.65 6.39
CA MET A 212 13.01 -2.11 6.47
C MET A 212 14.01 -2.84 7.39
N PRO A 213 15.31 -2.52 7.42
CA PRO A 213 16.27 -3.15 8.33
C PRO A 213 15.96 -2.98 9.82
N ASP A 214 15.18 -1.97 10.20
CA ASP A 214 14.82 -1.71 11.59
C ASP A 214 13.68 -2.61 12.10
N ILE A 215 13.08 -3.43 11.23
CA ILE A 215 11.94 -4.29 11.56
C ILE A 215 12.41 -5.69 11.93
N ASN A 216 12.03 -6.16 13.12
CA ASN A 216 12.13 -7.58 13.44
C ASN A 216 10.97 -8.33 12.80
N CYS A 217 11.25 -9.04 11.71
CA CYS A 217 10.23 -9.68 10.88
C CYS A 217 10.33 -11.20 10.90
N LYS A 218 9.21 -11.85 11.27
CA LYS A 218 8.99 -13.29 11.16
C LYS A 218 7.69 -13.54 10.43
N GLY A 219 7.76 -14.25 9.32
CA GLY A 219 6.61 -14.66 8.54
C GLY A 219 5.85 -15.85 9.13
N ILE A 220 4.93 -16.40 8.34
CA ILE A 220 4.02 -17.47 8.78
C ILE A 220 4.49 -18.88 8.38
N ARG A 221 5.61 -19.05 7.65
CA ARG A 221 6.04 -20.36 7.12
C ARG A 221 6.24 -21.42 8.21
N ASN A 222 6.60 -21.01 9.41
CA ASN A 222 6.87 -21.91 10.54
C ASN A 222 5.66 -22.12 11.46
N VAL A 223 4.49 -21.56 11.12
CA VAL A 223 3.26 -21.78 11.88
C VAL A 223 2.74 -23.18 11.62
N THR A 224 2.62 -23.96 12.67
CA THR A 224 2.19 -25.36 12.60
C THR A 224 0.69 -25.52 12.91
N THR A 225 0.14 -26.67 12.53
CA THR A 225 -1.23 -27.03 12.94
C THR A 225 -1.38 -27.19 14.46
N ASP A 226 -0.29 -27.50 15.16
CA ASP A 226 -0.31 -27.62 16.62
C ASP A 226 -0.33 -26.24 17.31
N ASP A 227 0.34 -25.23 16.73
CA ASP A 227 0.21 -23.85 17.20
C ASP A 227 -1.24 -23.36 17.06
N ILE A 228 -1.88 -23.65 15.93
CA ILE A 228 -3.30 -23.32 15.69
C ILE A 228 -4.21 -24.00 16.71
N LYS A 229 -4.02 -25.31 16.96
CA LYS A 229 -4.82 -26.04 17.95
C LYS A 229 -4.62 -25.51 19.36
N LYS A 230 -3.38 -25.15 19.72
CA LYS A 230 -3.05 -24.57 21.02
C LYS A 230 -3.76 -23.22 21.21
N ALA A 231 -3.65 -22.32 20.23
CA ALA A 231 -4.34 -21.03 20.28
C ALA A 231 -5.86 -21.20 20.43
N LYS A 232 -6.46 -22.13 19.68
CA LYS A 232 -7.89 -22.43 19.76
C LYS A 232 -8.34 -22.90 21.13
N LYS A 233 -7.53 -23.71 21.85
CA LYS A 233 -7.82 -24.11 23.21
C LYS A 233 -7.85 -22.94 24.20
N ASN A 234 -7.10 -21.87 23.90
CA ASN A 234 -7.01 -20.64 24.67
C ASN A 234 -8.03 -19.57 24.24
N ASN A 235 -9.06 -19.90 23.45
CA ASN A 235 -9.98 -18.96 22.84
C ASN A 235 -9.28 -17.88 22.00
N CYS A 236 -8.18 -18.26 21.31
CA CYS A 236 -7.36 -17.39 20.48
C CYS A 236 -7.26 -17.92 19.04
N ALA A 237 -6.92 -17.04 18.13
CA ALA A 237 -6.51 -17.36 16.76
C ALA A 237 -5.07 -16.88 16.53
N VAL A 238 -4.29 -17.64 15.76
CA VAL A 238 -2.96 -17.17 15.31
C VAL A 238 -3.14 -16.20 14.16
N LYS A 239 -2.55 -15.01 14.27
CA LYS A 239 -2.57 -13.94 13.27
C LYS A 239 -1.16 -13.41 13.05
N LEU A 240 -0.83 -12.99 11.81
CA LEU A 240 0.39 -12.23 11.55
C LEU A 240 0.16 -10.79 11.99
N ILE A 241 0.78 -10.38 13.07
CA ILE A 241 0.61 -9.04 13.66
C ILE A 241 1.85 -8.19 13.38
N ALA A 242 1.62 -7.05 12.75
CA ALA A 242 2.58 -5.95 12.70
C ALA A 242 2.30 -5.01 13.87
N SER A 243 3.30 -4.69 14.66
CA SER A 243 3.13 -3.87 15.87
C SER A 243 4.27 -2.85 16.03
N CYS A 244 3.89 -1.66 16.45
CA CYS A 244 4.79 -0.59 16.85
C CYS A 244 4.44 -0.14 18.27
N ASN A 245 5.37 -0.38 19.18
CA ASN A 245 5.33 0.10 20.56
C ASN A 245 6.73 0.67 20.86
N LYS A 246 7.53 -0.04 21.68
CA LYS A 246 8.96 0.28 21.84
C LYS A 246 9.81 -0.33 20.74
N GLU A 247 9.31 -1.39 20.13
CA GLU A 247 9.94 -2.14 19.06
C GLU A 247 9.00 -2.23 17.84
N LEU A 248 9.60 -2.47 16.68
CA LEU A 248 8.91 -2.66 15.41
C LEU A 248 8.97 -4.14 15.05
N ILE A 249 7.85 -4.84 15.19
CA ILE A 249 7.82 -6.29 15.09
C ILE A 249 6.69 -6.72 14.12
N VAL A 250 7.02 -7.67 13.26
CA VAL A 250 6.04 -8.46 12.49
C VAL A 250 6.23 -9.91 12.84
N GLU A 251 5.25 -10.54 13.44
CA GLU A 251 5.32 -11.96 13.82
C GLU A 251 3.94 -12.59 13.99
N PRO A 252 3.83 -13.94 13.88
CA PRO A 252 2.63 -14.67 14.29
C PRO A 252 2.40 -14.52 15.78
N LYS A 253 1.18 -14.11 16.17
CA LYS A 253 0.74 -13.97 17.57
C LYS A 253 -0.62 -14.63 17.80
N GLU A 254 -0.83 -15.14 19.00
CA GLU A 254 -2.17 -15.50 19.47
C GLU A 254 -2.96 -14.22 19.77
N VAL A 255 -4.13 -14.08 19.16
CA VAL A 255 -5.06 -12.96 19.32
C VAL A 255 -6.38 -13.53 19.83
N SER A 256 -6.94 -12.98 20.92
CA SER A 256 -8.25 -13.40 21.42
C SER A 256 -9.31 -13.30 20.33
N VAL A 257 -10.19 -14.28 20.22
CA VAL A 257 -11.30 -14.23 19.26
C VAL A 257 -12.28 -13.09 19.54
N ASP A 258 -12.27 -12.56 20.75
CA ASP A 258 -13.09 -11.44 21.18
C ASP A 258 -12.41 -10.06 20.91
N ASP A 259 -11.14 -10.06 20.49
CA ASP A 259 -10.42 -8.84 20.15
C ASP A 259 -10.90 -8.33 18.78
N PRO A 260 -11.23 -7.02 18.63
CA PRO A 260 -11.60 -6.43 17.35
C PRO A 260 -10.56 -6.63 16.23
N LEU A 261 -9.29 -6.85 16.57
CA LEU A 261 -8.23 -7.21 15.61
C LEU A 261 -8.39 -8.63 15.05
N CYS A 262 -9.15 -9.51 15.70
CA CYS A 262 -9.27 -10.90 15.28
C CYS A 262 -10.19 -11.07 14.05
N VAL A 263 -9.88 -10.39 12.98
CA VAL A 263 -10.63 -10.49 11.71
C VAL A 263 -10.21 -11.72 10.90
N ASN A 264 -11.10 -12.21 10.05
CA ASN A 264 -10.91 -13.42 9.26
C ASN A 264 -10.86 -13.14 7.74
N GLY A 265 -10.48 -14.17 6.98
CA GLY A 265 -10.39 -14.10 5.53
C GLY A 265 -9.28 -13.15 5.08
N THR A 266 -9.55 -12.32 4.09
CA THR A 266 -8.60 -11.35 3.53
C THR A 266 -8.69 -9.97 4.16
N LEU A 267 -9.45 -9.81 5.25
CA LEU A 267 -9.59 -8.52 5.92
C LEU A 267 -8.29 -8.10 6.61
N ASN A 268 -8.04 -6.81 6.58
CA ASN A 268 -7.06 -6.15 7.41
C ASN A 268 -7.76 -5.45 8.58
N ALA A 269 -7.06 -5.33 9.69
CA ALA A 269 -7.49 -4.57 10.85
C ALA A 269 -6.29 -3.88 11.48
N ILE A 270 -6.46 -2.68 11.97
CA ILE A 270 -5.44 -1.95 12.72
C ILE A 270 -6.06 -1.26 13.91
N ALA A 271 -5.43 -1.38 15.07
CA ALA A 271 -5.78 -0.68 16.29
C ALA A 271 -4.71 0.36 16.61
N PHE A 272 -5.13 1.61 16.78
CA PHE A 272 -4.31 2.71 17.27
C PHE A 272 -4.67 2.97 18.73
N THR A 273 -3.67 3.02 19.60
CA THR A 273 -3.84 3.37 21.02
C THR A 273 -3.28 4.79 21.21
N SER A 274 -4.11 5.67 21.71
CA SER A 274 -3.75 7.05 22.03
C SER A 274 -3.79 7.31 23.53
N GLU A 275 -3.16 8.39 23.95
CA GLU A 275 -2.98 8.75 25.35
C GLU A 275 -4.33 9.06 26.04
N HIS A 276 -5.26 9.72 25.33
CA HIS A 276 -6.52 10.17 25.92
C HIS A 276 -7.75 9.44 25.41
N SER A 277 -7.80 9.12 24.11
CA SER A 277 -8.98 8.51 23.50
C SER A 277 -9.00 6.98 23.53
N GLY A 278 -8.00 6.34 24.15
CA GLY A 278 -7.91 4.89 24.25
C GLY A 278 -7.58 4.22 22.90
N THR A 279 -8.13 3.02 22.70
CA THR A 279 -7.84 2.21 21.50
C THR A 279 -8.99 2.27 20.50
N GLN A 280 -8.69 2.59 19.23
CA GLN A 280 -9.66 2.59 18.14
C GLN A 280 -9.19 1.64 17.05
N THR A 281 -10.11 0.80 16.57
CA THR A 281 -9.84 -0.21 15.55
C THR A 281 -10.55 0.09 14.26
N ILE A 282 -9.80 0.05 13.15
CA ILE A 282 -10.34 0.16 11.78
C ILE A 282 -10.20 -1.19 11.11
N ILE A 283 -11.27 -1.62 10.45
CA ILE A 283 -11.32 -2.88 9.71
C ILE A 283 -11.73 -2.59 8.27
N GLY A 284 -11.09 -3.27 7.33
CA GLY A 284 -11.46 -3.14 5.92
C GLY A 284 -10.65 -4.06 5.00
N LYS A 285 -10.89 -3.91 3.70
CA LYS A 285 -10.11 -4.64 2.70
C LYS A 285 -8.73 -3.98 2.53
N GLY A 286 -7.67 -4.76 2.72
CA GLY A 286 -6.28 -4.28 2.67
C GLY A 286 -5.67 -4.21 1.28
N ALA A 287 -6.34 -4.75 0.24
CA ALA A 287 -5.87 -4.80 -1.14
C ALA A 287 -7.05 -4.89 -2.12
N GLY A 288 -6.75 -4.67 -3.39
CA GLY A 288 -7.71 -4.74 -4.49
C GLY A 288 -7.55 -3.57 -5.45
N GLY A 289 -7.71 -3.82 -6.76
CA GLY A 289 -7.50 -2.78 -7.78
C GLY A 289 -8.46 -1.60 -7.64
N MET A 290 -9.75 -1.85 -7.38
CA MET A 290 -10.76 -0.81 -7.18
C MET A 290 -10.57 -0.07 -5.85
N GLU A 291 -10.23 -0.80 -4.80
CA GLU A 291 -9.92 -0.28 -3.48
C GLU A 291 -8.73 0.68 -3.54
N THR A 292 -7.65 0.27 -4.20
CA THR A 292 -6.44 1.09 -4.38
C THR A 292 -6.71 2.28 -5.29
N ALA A 293 -7.48 2.13 -6.37
CA ALA A 293 -7.89 3.24 -7.22
C ALA A 293 -8.72 4.28 -6.45
N SER A 294 -9.57 3.85 -5.53
CA SER A 294 -10.33 4.75 -4.65
C SER A 294 -9.41 5.61 -3.77
N SER A 295 -8.31 5.02 -3.24
CA SER A 295 -7.32 5.78 -2.48
C SER A 295 -6.57 6.79 -3.33
N ILE A 296 -6.15 6.42 -4.55
CA ILE A 296 -5.51 7.33 -5.50
C ILE A 296 -6.41 8.54 -5.79
N LEU A 297 -7.72 8.30 -5.99
CA LEU A 297 -8.66 9.38 -6.25
C LEU A 297 -8.90 10.27 -5.02
N ARG A 298 -8.86 9.72 -3.82
CA ARG A 298 -8.89 10.50 -2.57
C ARG A 298 -7.65 11.36 -2.44
N ASP A 299 -6.46 10.78 -2.64
CA ASP A 299 -5.19 11.50 -2.63
C ASP A 299 -5.17 12.64 -3.67
N LEU A 300 -5.76 12.43 -4.85
CA LEU A 300 -5.87 13.45 -5.88
C LEU A 300 -6.81 14.60 -5.46
N LEU A 301 -7.91 14.30 -4.76
CA LEU A 301 -8.79 15.31 -4.17
C LEU A 301 -8.07 16.13 -3.09
N ASP A 302 -7.27 15.49 -2.25
CA ASP A 302 -6.47 16.16 -1.23
C ASP A 302 -5.45 17.12 -1.86
N ILE A 303 -4.70 16.68 -2.87
CA ILE A 303 -3.78 17.53 -3.63
C ILE A 303 -4.52 18.74 -4.20
N ARG A 304 -5.68 18.52 -4.84
CA ARG A 304 -6.51 19.59 -5.38
C ARG A 304 -6.93 20.62 -4.33
N GLN A 305 -7.29 20.15 -3.13
CA GLN A 305 -7.70 21.02 -2.02
C GLN A 305 -6.53 21.79 -1.43
N GLU A 306 -5.36 21.17 -1.32
CA GLU A 306 -4.14 21.82 -0.82
C GLU A 306 -3.69 22.94 -1.77
N ILE A 307 -3.67 22.66 -3.10
CA ILE A 307 -3.32 23.67 -4.11
C ILE A 307 -4.32 24.84 -4.11
N ALA A 308 -5.62 24.59 -3.89
CA ALA A 308 -6.63 25.64 -3.90
C ALA A 308 -6.57 26.58 -2.68
N LYS A 309 -5.78 26.27 -1.65
CA LYS A 309 -5.57 27.09 -0.46
C LYS A 309 -4.39 28.04 -0.61
N ILE A 310 -3.55 27.85 -1.63
CA ILE A 310 -2.40 28.70 -1.97
C ILE A 310 -2.86 29.77 -2.95
#